data_567ef456d6bd68b09761a793660753e4
#
_entry.id   567ef456d6bd68b09761a793660753e4
#
_cell.length_a   1.000
_cell.length_b   1.000
_cell.length_c   1.000
_cell.angle_alpha   90.00
_cell.angle_beta   90.00
_cell.angle_gamma   90.00
#
_symmetry.space_group_name_H-M   'P 1'
#
loop_
_entity.id
_entity.type
_entity.pdbx_description
1 polymer ?
#
loop_
_entity_poly.entity_id
_entity_poly.type
_entity_poly.pdbx_seq_one_letter_code
_entity_poly.pdbx_strand_id
1 'polypeptide(L)'
;KRTARALELNRKRRSSVSVETDRQSSDDLPLIGQSPVMQSLYQVVARVMNTDLPVLLIGESGTGKTLIGRTIHDFSDRRNLPFITVNGAELVDLEGPARVLARVKGGTLMLDEIADIDLAVQARIVRMIDAPNEYVPRFMATSQIDLTKAMDSGKIRQDLYFRLGGAMITVPTLRDR
;
A
#
# COMPACT_ATOMS: atom_id res chain seq x y z
N LYS A 1 25.16 -7.37 -19.43
CA LYS A 1 24.60 -7.84 -19.94
C LYS A 1 23.61 -8.14 -21.02
N ARG A 2 22.77 -9.05 -20.79
CA ARG A 2 21.66 -9.37 -21.66
C ARG A 2 20.78 -8.17 -22.01
N THR A 3 20.92 -7.08 -21.28
CA THR A 3 20.09 -5.91 -21.46
C THR A 3 20.27 -5.21 -22.80
N ALA A 4 21.47 -5.00 -23.27
CA ALA A 4 21.68 -4.32 -24.54
C ALA A 4 21.21 -5.18 -25.72
N ARG A 5 21.50 -6.48 -25.65
CA ARG A 5 21.12 -7.39 -26.70
C ARG A 5 19.59 -7.64 -26.73
N ALA A 6 18.98 -7.73 -25.56
CA ALA A 6 17.53 -7.88 -25.46
C ALA A 6 16.80 -6.65 -25.97
N LEU A 7 17.35 -5.46 -25.74
CA LEU A 7 16.77 -4.22 -26.22
C LEU A 7 16.81 -4.11 -27.75
N GLU A 8 17.87 -4.58 -28.37
CA GLU A 8 17.95 -4.59 -29.83
C GLU A 8 16.99 -5.59 -30.46
N LEU A 9 16.88 -6.79 -29.91
CA LEU A 9 15.95 -7.80 -30.37
C LEU A 9 14.51 -7.34 -30.22
N ASN A 10 14.21 -6.64 -29.16
CA ASN A 10 12.87 -6.15 -28.87
C ASN A 10 12.51 -4.88 -29.63
N ARG A 11 13.51 -4.19 -30.17
CA ARG A 11 13.27 -2.94 -30.90
C ARG A 11 12.44 -3.14 -32.15
N LYS A 12 12.59 -4.27 -32.82
CA LYS A 12 11.82 -4.62 -34.00
C LYS A 12 10.39 -5.07 -33.67
N ARG A 13 10.14 -5.42 -32.41
CA ARG A 13 8.85 -5.91 -31.92
C ARG A 13 8.15 -4.94 -30.99
N ARG A 14 8.64 -3.72 -30.92
CA ARG A 14 8.16 -2.77 -29.91
C ARG A 14 6.68 -2.49 -29.96
N SER A 15 6.08 -2.45 -31.12
CA SER A 15 4.66 -2.17 -31.24
C SER A 15 3.78 -3.30 -30.73
N SER A 16 4.23 -4.55 -30.88
CA SER A 16 3.51 -5.70 -30.32
C SER A 16 3.96 -6.02 -28.89
N VAL A 17 5.21 -5.72 -28.56
CA VAL A 17 5.76 -6.02 -27.24
C VAL A 17 5.19 -5.11 -26.16
N SER A 18 4.86 -3.86 -26.48
CA SER A 18 4.28 -2.97 -25.48
C SER A 18 2.92 -3.46 -24.97
N VAL A 19 2.13 -4.08 -25.85
CA VAL A 19 0.85 -4.65 -25.46
C VAL A 19 1.04 -5.93 -24.65
N GLU A 20 2.02 -6.73 -25.03
CA GLU A 20 2.35 -7.95 -24.29
C GLU A 20 2.95 -7.65 -22.93
N THR A 21 3.75 -6.59 -22.83
CA THR A 21 4.34 -6.18 -21.55
C THR A 21 3.26 -5.74 -20.57
N ASP A 22 2.26 -5.01 -21.06
CA ASP A 22 1.15 -4.61 -20.21
C ASP A 22 0.34 -5.80 -19.73
N ARG A 23 0.18 -6.82 -20.57
CA ARG A 23 -0.50 -8.04 -20.15
C ARG A 23 0.33 -8.83 -19.14
N GLN A 24 1.63 -8.93 -19.36
CA GLN A 24 2.51 -9.63 -18.44
C GLN A 24 2.57 -8.98 -17.07
N SER A 25 2.58 -7.65 -17.02
CA SER A 25 2.60 -6.96 -15.74
C SER A 25 1.30 -7.16 -14.95
N SER A 26 0.18 -7.36 -15.65
CA SER A 26 -1.08 -7.69 -14.98
C SER A 26 -1.14 -9.15 -14.55
N ASP A 27 -0.60 -10.04 -15.39
CA ASP A 27 -0.61 -11.47 -15.11
C ASP A 27 0.37 -11.88 -14.02
N ASP A 28 1.43 -11.09 -13.84
CA ASP A 28 2.45 -11.36 -12.82
C ASP A 28 1.99 -10.98 -11.41
N LEU A 29 0.88 -10.26 -11.28
CA LEU A 29 0.35 -9.93 -9.96
C LEU A 29 -0.32 -11.16 -9.36
N PRO A 30 -0.07 -11.45 -8.05
CA PRO A 30 -0.65 -12.63 -7.42
C PRO A 30 -2.15 -12.52 -7.16
N LEU A 31 -2.79 -11.47 -7.64
CA LEU A 31 -4.22 -11.24 -7.49
C LEU A 31 -4.97 -11.91 -8.63
N ILE A 32 -5.96 -12.70 -8.29
CA ILE A 32 -6.74 -13.45 -9.24
C ILE A 32 -8.04 -12.70 -9.54
N GLY A 33 -8.40 -12.58 -10.81
CA GLY A 33 -9.65 -11.97 -11.20
C GLY A 33 -9.56 -11.35 -12.58
N GLN A 34 -10.55 -11.64 -13.41
CA GLN A 34 -10.62 -11.15 -14.79
C GLN A 34 -11.74 -10.13 -14.98
N SER A 35 -12.48 -9.79 -13.92
CA SER A 35 -13.57 -8.82 -14.01
C SER A 35 -13.03 -7.41 -14.32
N PRO A 36 -13.82 -6.54 -14.97
CA PRO A 36 -13.40 -5.15 -15.20
C PRO A 36 -13.05 -4.40 -13.92
N VAL A 37 -13.72 -4.73 -12.80
CA VAL A 37 -13.44 -4.13 -11.50
C VAL A 37 -12.03 -4.49 -11.03
N MET A 38 -11.64 -5.75 -11.17
CA MET A 38 -10.31 -6.20 -10.78
C MET A 38 -9.23 -5.65 -11.72
N GLN A 39 -9.52 -5.53 -13.00
CA GLN A 39 -8.58 -4.93 -13.95
C GLN A 39 -8.32 -3.45 -13.63
N SER A 40 -9.35 -2.71 -13.25
CA SER A 40 -9.20 -1.32 -12.81
C SER A 40 -8.34 -1.24 -11.55
N LEU A 41 -8.55 -2.17 -10.63
CA LEU A 41 -7.75 -2.25 -9.41
C LEU A 41 -6.27 -2.51 -9.73
N TYR A 42 -5.98 -3.46 -10.62
CA TYR A 42 -4.61 -3.76 -11.02
C TYR A 42 -3.93 -2.55 -11.66
N GLN A 43 -4.65 -1.77 -12.43
CA GLN A 43 -4.11 -0.54 -13.03
C GLN A 43 -3.71 0.48 -11.98
N VAL A 44 -4.54 0.65 -10.94
CA VAL A 44 -4.22 1.56 -9.84
C VAL A 44 -3.02 1.05 -9.06
N VAL A 45 -2.97 -0.25 -8.76
CA VAL A 45 -1.84 -0.86 -8.07
C VAL A 45 -0.55 -0.62 -8.86
N ALA A 46 -0.59 -0.85 -10.18
CA ALA A 46 0.59 -0.65 -11.03
C ALA A 46 1.09 0.79 -11.01
N ARG A 47 0.18 1.76 -10.92
CA ARG A 47 0.56 3.17 -10.89
C ARG A 47 1.21 3.60 -9.57
N VAL A 48 0.78 3.03 -8.45
CA VAL A 48 1.25 3.48 -7.12
C VAL A 48 2.43 2.70 -6.60
N MET A 49 2.70 1.49 -7.12
CA MET A 49 3.73 0.62 -6.53
C MET A 49 5.14 1.21 -6.59
N ASN A 50 5.46 2.00 -7.61
CA ASN A 50 6.77 2.62 -7.75
C ASN A 50 6.80 4.08 -7.28
N THR A 51 5.81 4.51 -6.53
CA THR A 51 5.80 5.83 -5.88
C THR A 51 6.08 5.65 -4.39
N ASP A 52 6.37 6.76 -3.71
CA ASP A 52 6.51 6.78 -2.25
C ASP A 52 5.24 7.25 -1.56
N LEU A 53 4.15 7.38 -2.30
CA LEU A 53 2.88 7.84 -1.73
C LEU A 53 2.39 6.88 -0.66
N PRO A 54 1.86 7.40 0.45
CA PRO A 54 1.12 6.56 1.38
C PRO A 54 -0.09 5.96 0.68
N VAL A 55 -0.39 4.71 0.99
CA VAL A 55 -1.51 3.99 0.35
C VAL A 55 -2.52 3.62 1.41
N LEU A 56 -3.76 3.99 1.16
CA LEU A 56 -4.90 3.63 2.01
C LEU A 56 -5.77 2.63 1.28
N LEU A 57 -5.92 1.45 1.86
CA LEU A 57 -6.71 0.36 1.29
C LEU A 57 -8.04 0.26 2.04
N ILE A 58 -9.13 0.50 1.34
CA ILE A 58 -10.48 0.51 1.92
C ILE A 58 -11.26 -0.67 1.38
N GLY A 59 -11.89 -1.41 2.26
CA GLY A 59 -12.71 -2.55 1.86
C GLY A 59 -13.17 -3.37 3.05
N GLU A 60 -14.19 -4.17 2.84
CA GLU A 60 -14.72 -5.05 3.87
C GLU A 60 -13.66 -6.04 4.33
N SER A 61 -13.86 -6.60 5.52
CA SER A 61 -12.99 -7.65 6.05
C SER A 61 -12.94 -8.84 5.07
N GLY A 62 -11.75 -9.38 4.88
CA GLY A 62 -11.58 -10.53 3.99
C GLY A 62 -11.55 -10.22 2.51
N THR A 63 -11.48 -8.96 2.10
CA THR A 63 -11.40 -8.59 0.69
C THR A 63 -10.00 -8.73 0.09
N GLY A 64 -8.99 -8.97 0.92
CA GLY A 64 -7.61 -9.09 0.44
C GLY A 64 -6.82 -7.79 0.50
N LYS A 65 -7.19 -6.86 1.37
CA LYS A 65 -6.48 -5.57 1.51
C LYS A 65 -5.00 -5.78 1.82
N THR A 66 -4.67 -6.67 2.74
CA THR A 66 -3.29 -6.96 3.11
C THR A 66 -2.52 -7.56 1.93
N LEU A 67 -3.15 -8.44 1.18
CA LEU A 67 -2.53 -9.02 -0.02
C LEU A 67 -2.21 -7.93 -1.06
N ILE A 68 -3.10 -6.99 -1.27
CA ILE A 68 -2.88 -5.89 -2.19
C ILE A 68 -1.72 -5.01 -1.72
N GLY A 69 -1.69 -4.67 -0.43
CA GLY A 69 -0.58 -3.90 0.13
C GLY A 69 0.75 -4.62 -0.03
N ARG A 70 0.76 -5.92 0.23
CA ARG A 70 1.96 -6.74 0.03
C ARG A 70 2.38 -6.79 -1.44
N THR A 71 1.43 -6.88 -2.34
CA THR A 71 1.71 -6.86 -3.77
C THR A 71 2.37 -5.54 -4.18
N ILE A 72 1.84 -4.41 -3.69
CA ILE A 72 2.44 -3.11 -3.96
C ILE A 72 3.89 -3.08 -3.47
N HIS A 73 4.13 -3.60 -2.26
CA HIS A 73 5.48 -3.67 -1.71
C HIS A 73 6.40 -4.56 -2.55
N ASP A 74 5.94 -5.76 -2.89
CA ASP A 74 6.76 -6.77 -3.56
C ASP A 74 7.17 -6.35 -4.98
N PHE A 75 6.41 -5.46 -5.61
CA PHE A 75 6.73 -4.94 -6.93
C PHE A 75 7.29 -3.51 -6.89
N SER A 76 7.55 -2.97 -5.70
CA SER A 76 8.13 -1.64 -5.54
C SER A 76 9.65 -1.70 -5.42
N ASP A 77 10.27 -0.54 -5.35
CA ASP A 77 11.71 -0.40 -5.11
C ASP A 77 12.12 -0.88 -3.73
N ARG A 78 11.16 -1.01 -2.81
CA ARG A 78 11.38 -1.47 -1.44
C ARG A 78 11.18 -2.98 -1.27
N ARG A 79 11.05 -3.73 -2.36
CA ARG A 79 10.71 -5.16 -2.33
C ARG A 79 11.69 -6.03 -1.55
N ASN A 80 12.95 -5.60 -1.45
CA ASN A 80 13.99 -6.31 -0.70
C ASN A 80 14.08 -5.84 0.76
N LEU A 81 13.24 -4.89 1.16
CA LEU A 81 13.17 -4.39 2.53
C LEU A 81 11.96 -5.00 3.23
N PRO A 82 11.91 -4.95 4.57
CA PRO A 82 10.80 -5.57 5.29
C PRO A 82 9.43 -4.99 4.94
N PHE A 83 8.42 -5.83 4.99
CA PHE A 83 7.01 -5.46 4.98
C PHE A 83 6.42 -5.86 6.33
N ILE A 84 6.07 -4.88 7.14
CA ILE A 84 5.62 -5.10 8.52
C ILE A 84 4.19 -4.58 8.65
N THR A 85 3.29 -5.44 9.14
CA THR A 85 1.92 -5.06 9.48
C THR A 85 1.83 -4.91 10.99
N VAL A 86 1.30 -3.78 11.45
CA VAL A 86 1.09 -3.54 12.88
C VAL A 86 -0.35 -3.10 13.14
N ASN A 87 -0.85 -3.45 14.31
CA ASN A 87 -2.12 -2.95 14.80
C ASN A 87 -1.89 -1.89 15.88
N GLY A 88 -2.96 -1.27 16.36
CA GLY A 88 -2.86 -0.20 17.35
C GLY A 88 -2.24 -0.66 18.67
N ALA A 89 -2.40 -1.92 19.04
CA ALA A 89 -1.88 -2.43 20.32
C ALA A 89 -0.35 -2.37 20.39
N GLU A 90 0.34 -2.52 19.26
CA GLU A 90 1.80 -2.47 19.20
C GLU A 90 2.35 -1.04 19.36
N LEU A 91 1.49 -0.03 19.30
CA LEU A 91 1.86 1.38 19.34
C LEU A 91 1.39 2.08 20.63
N VAL A 92 0.82 1.32 21.55
CA VAL A 92 0.28 1.89 22.80
C VAL A 92 1.39 2.37 23.72
N ASP A 93 2.49 1.63 23.87
CA ASP A 93 3.59 2.07 24.71
C ASP A 93 4.40 3.17 24.03
N LEU A 94 5.09 3.97 24.86
CA LEU A 94 5.91 5.09 24.38
C LEU A 94 7.03 4.64 23.43
N GLU A 95 7.55 3.44 23.66
CA GLU A 95 8.65 2.90 22.85
C GLU A 95 8.17 2.12 21.63
N GLY A 96 6.87 1.87 21.52
CA GLY A 96 6.27 1.10 20.44
C GLY A 96 6.62 1.64 19.05
N PRO A 97 6.41 2.94 18.79
CA PRO A 97 6.75 3.51 17.48
C PRO A 97 8.22 3.33 17.10
N ALA A 98 9.14 3.56 18.03
CA ALA A 98 10.57 3.39 17.76
C ALA A 98 10.93 1.94 17.46
N ARG A 99 10.33 0.98 18.18
CA ARG A 99 10.53 -0.44 17.93
C ARG A 99 10.06 -0.84 16.54
N VAL A 100 8.88 -0.36 16.15
CA VAL A 100 8.28 -0.66 14.85
C VAL A 100 9.16 -0.09 13.73
N LEU A 101 9.58 1.16 13.85
CA LEU A 101 10.44 1.79 12.85
C LEU A 101 11.77 1.04 12.70
N ALA A 102 12.33 0.56 13.81
CA ALA A 102 13.57 -0.21 13.77
C ALA A 102 13.40 -1.55 13.05
N ARG A 103 12.22 -2.17 13.16
CA ARG A 103 11.90 -3.42 12.46
C ARG A 103 11.68 -3.20 10.97
N VAL A 104 11.07 -2.10 10.60
CA VAL A 104 10.71 -1.78 9.20
C VAL A 104 11.95 -1.46 8.37
N LYS A 105 12.95 -0.82 8.95
CA LYS A 105 14.24 -0.51 8.30
C LYS A 105 14.08 0.17 6.94
N GLY A 106 13.17 1.14 6.85
CA GLY A 106 12.92 1.85 5.60
C GLY A 106 12.10 1.08 4.58
N GLY A 107 11.55 -0.06 4.95
CA GLY A 107 10.65 -0.83 4.10
C GLY A 107 9.24 -0.26 4.06
N THR A 108 8.25 -1.12 4.17
CA THR A 108 6.83 -0.72 4.16
C THR A 108 6.19 -1.05 5.50
N LEU A 109 5.52 -0.08 6.08
CA LEU A 109 4.77 -0.24 7.32
C LEU A 109 3.28 -0.13 7.01
N MET A 110 2.54 -1.21 7.28
CA MET A 110 1.09 -1.24 7.10
C MET A 110 0.40 -1.15 8.46
N LEU A 111 -0.42 -0.12 8.63
CA LEU A 111 -1.22 0.09 9.83
C LEU A 111 -2.59 -0.56 9.61
N ASP A 112 -2.87 -1.60 10.36
CA ASP A 112 -4.09 -2.39 10.17
C ASP A 112 -5.28 -1.75 10.89
N GLU A 113 -6.40 -1.66 10.18
CA GLU A 113 -7.67 -1.14 10.70
C GLU A 113 -7.50 0.20 11.43
N ILE A 114 -7.06 1.20 10.67
CA ILE A 114 -6.68 2.51 11.21
C ILE A 114 -7.84 3.21 11.94
N ALA A 115 -9.08 2.99 11.49
CA ALA A 115 -10.25 3.61 12.11
C ALA A 115 -10.62 3.00 13.46
N ASP A 116 -10.10 1.81 13.77
CA ASP A 116 -10.32 1.14 15.05
C ASP A 116 -9.26 1.49 16.11
N ILE A 117 -8.24 2.25 15.72
CA ILE A 117 -7.16 2.64 16.61
C ILE A 117 -7.61 3.85 17.45
N ASP A 118 -7.31 3.84 18.74
CA ASP A 118 -7.63 4.94 19.64
C ASP A 118 -7.03 6.26 19.16
N LEU A 119 -7.75 7.36 19.35
CA LEU A 119 -7.31 8.67 18.91
C LEU A 119 -5.96 9.08 19.50
N ALA A 120 -5.69 8.67 20.75
CA ALA A 120 -4.40 8.94 21.39
C ALA A 120 -3.25 8.22 20.68
N VAL A 121 -3.48 6.99 20.25
CA VAL A 121 -2.50 6.21 19.49
C VAL A 121 -2.35 6.77 18.07
N GLN A 122 -3.45 7.23 17.49
CA GLN A 122 -3.39 7.92 16.19
C GLN A 122 -2.49 9.15 16.24
N ALA A 123 -2.54 9.91 17.33
CA ALA A 123 -1.65 11.06 17.53
C ALA A 123 -0.19 10.64 17.54
N ARG A 124 0.12 9.47 18.11
CA ARG A 124 1.49 8.91 18.06
C ARG A 124 1.89 8.53 16.66
N ILE A 125 0.96 7.96 15.88
CA ILE A 125 1.23 7.61 14.50
C ILE A 125 1.56 8.86 13.68
N VAL A 126 0.82 9.95 13.88
CA VAL A 126 1.12 11.23 13.22
C VAL A 126 2.55 11.68 13.54
N ARG A 127 2.93 11.63 14.81
CA ARG A 127 4.29 11.99 15.20
C ARG A 127 5.34 11.07 14.59
N MET A 128 5.03 9.77 14.49
CA MET A 128 5.91 8.79 13.86
C MET A 128 6.11 9.07 12.38
N ILE A 129 5.05 9.45 11.67
CA ILE A 129 5.13 9.80 10.25
C ILE A 129 5.97 11.06 10.05
N ASP A 130 5.79 12.05 10.91
CA ASP A 130 6.44 13.36 10.78
C ASP A 130 7.86 13.39 11.37
N ALA A 131 8.24 12.38 12.14
CA ALA A 131 9.53 12.37 12.81
C ALA A 131 10.68 12.22 11.80
N PRO A 132 11.77 12.98 11.96
CA PRO A 132 12.95 12.77 11.14
C PRO A 132 13.47 11.37 11.37
N ASN A 133 13.75 10.66 10.27
CA ASN A 133 14.28 9.30 10.33
C ASN A 133 15.24 9.11 9.16
N GLU A 134 16.37 8.46 9.43
CA GLU A 134 17.36 8.15 8.43
C GLU A 134 16.76 7.25 7.33
N TYR A 135 15.93 6.31 7.72
CA TYR A 135 15.27 5.38 6.83
C TYR A 135 13.76 5.57 6.91
N VAL A 136 13.25 6.47 6.08
CA VAL A 136 11.81 6.76 6.06
C VAL A 136 11.06 5.60 5.41
N PRO A 137 10.15 4.93 6.13
CA PRO A 137 9.37 3.86 5.54
C PRO A 137 8.26 4.39 4.66
N ARG A 138 7.74 3.52 3.79
CA ARG A 138 6.49 3.78 3.10
C ARG A 138 5.35 3.39 4.03
N PHE A 139 4.40 4.29 4.21
CA PHE A 139 3.24 4.04 5.06
C PHE A 139 2.08 3.54 4.24
N MET A 140 1.42 2.49 4.73
CA MET A 140 0.15 2.00 4.21
C MET A 140 -0.81 1.84 5.36
N ALA A 141 -2.09 1.89 5.08
CA ALA A 141 -3.11 1.65 6.09
C ALA A 141 -4.29 0.92 5.48
N THR A 142 -5.01 0.17 6.28
CA THR A 142 -6.25 -0.47 5.88
C THR A 142 -7.41 0.07 6.69
N SER A 143 -8.61 0.05 6.10
CA SER A 143 -9.83 0.43 6.77
C SER A 143 -10.99 -0.33 6.17
N GLN A 144 -11.95 -0.74 7.03
CA GLN A 144 -13.20 -1.34 6.56
C GLN A 144 -14.23 -0.28 6.18
N ILE A 145 -14.05 0.95 6.64
CA ILE A 145 -15.00 2.03 6.41
C ILE A 145 -14.31 3.16 5.66
N ASP A 146 -15.13 3.94 4.97
CA ASP A 146 -14.67 5.15 4.32
C ASP A 146 -14.10 6.10 5.37
N LEU A 147 -12.85 6.53 5.19
CA LEU A 147 -12.18 7.38 6.16
C LEU A 147 -12.73 8.80 6.19
N THR A 148 -13.35 9.27 5.11
CA THR A 148 -14.05 10.57 5.14
C THR A 148 -15.20 10.52 6.14
N LYS A 149 -15.97 9.44 6.11
CA LYS A 149 -17.05 9.23 7.09
C LYS A 149 -16.50 9.05 8.50
N ALA A 150 -15.39 8.33 8.63
CA ALA A 150 -14.73 8.13 9.92
C ALA A 150 -14.24 9.46 10.51
N MET A 151 -13.71 10.33 9.67
CA MET A 151 -13.24 11.65 10.07
C MET A 151 -14.42 12.52 10.54
N ASP A 152 -15.53 12.50 9.80
CA ASP A 152 -16.74 13.25 10.14
C ASP A 152 -17.36 12.79 11.46
N SER A 153 -17.26 11.49 11.76
CA SER A 153 -17.78 10.93 13.01
C SER A 153 -16.77 10.96 14.16
N GLY A 154 -15.58 11.50 13.96
CA GLY A 154 -14.56 11.62 14.99
C GLY A 154 -13.77 10.34 15.27
N LYS A 155 -13.89 9.32 14.45
CA LYS A 155 -13.15 8.06 14.62
C LYS A 155 -11.70 8.14 14.15
N ILE A 156 -11.40 9.06 13.24
CA ILE A 156 -10.05 9.26 12.75
C ILE A 156 -9.69 10.74 12.84
N ARG A 157 -8.45 11.01 13.22
CA ARG A 157 -7.93 12.37 13.29
C ARG A 157 -7.75 12.91 11.88
N GLN A 158 -8.10 14.18 11.72
CA GLN A 158 -7.97 14.87 10.44
C GLN A 158 -6.50 14.89 9.97
N ASP A 159 -5.57 15.15 10.89
CA ASP A 159 -4.14 15.20 10.56
C ASP A 159 -3.63 13.83 10.06
N LEU A 160 -4.08 12.73 10.67
CA LEU A 160 -3.71 11.40 10.23
C LEU A 160 -4.32 11.08 8.86
N TYR A 161 -5.57 11.44 8.66
CA TYR A 161 -6.24 11.23 7.37
C TYR A 161 -5.46 11.88 6.23
N PHE A 162 -5.05 13.12 6.39
CA PHE A 162 -4.32 13.82 5.34
C PHE A 162 -2.93 13.24 5.09
N ARG A 163 -2.30 12.65 6.09
CA ARG A 163 -0.99 12.03 5.91
C ARG A 163 -1.06 10.67 5.22
N LEU A 164 -2.14 9.92 5.42
CA LEU A 164 -2.29 8.59 4.85
C LEU A 164 -3.03 8.57 3.51
N GLY A 165 -3.67 9.66 3.15
CA GLY A 165 -4.54 9.72 1.97
C GLY A 165 -3.81 10.05 0.67
N GLY A 166 -2.56 9.66 0.52
CA GLY A 166 -1.81 9.91 -0.72
C GLY A 166 -2.40 9.18 -1.92
N ALA A 167 -2.72 7.91 -1.75
CA ALA A 167 -3.43 7.12 -2.75
C ALA A 167 -4.48 6.28 -2.04
N MET A 168 -5.74 6.46 -2.39
CA MET A 168 -6.84 5.70 -1.82
C MET A 168 -7.30 4.65 -2.81
N ILE A 169 -7.29 3.39 -2.37
CA ILE A 169 -7.69 2.26 -3.21
C ILE A 169 -8.84 1.55 -2.52
N THR A 170 -9.98 1.48 -3.21
CA THR A 170 -11.12 0.72 -2.73
C THR A 170 -11.03 -0.70 -3.28
N VAL A 171 -10.98 -1.67 -2.37
CA VAL A 171 -10.86 -3.08 -2.73
C VAL A 171 -12.28 -3.65 -2.85
N PRO A 172 -12.67 -4.15 -4.03
CA PRO A 172 -14.02 -4.66 -4.21
C PRO A 172 -14.26 -5.94 -3.40
N THR A 173 -15.51 -6.15 -3.02
CA THR A 173 -15.92 -7.36 -2.32
C THR A 173 -15.79 -8.56 -3.27
N LEU A 174 -15.81 -9.77 -2.71
CA LEU A 174 -15.82 -10.99 -3.51
C LEU A 174 -17.03 -11.06 -4.44
N ARG A 175 -18.16 -10.45 -4.03
CA ARG A 175 -19.37 -10.40 -4.85
C ARG A 175 -19.21 -9.51 -6.08
N ASP A 176 -18.38 -8.50 -5.99
CA ASP A 176 -18.18 -7.52 -7.07
C ASP A 176 -17.08 -7.91 -8.06
N ARG A 177 -16.40 -9.00 -7.78
CA ARG A 177 -15.28 -9.48 -8.62
C ARG A 177 -15.71 -10.33 -9.80
#